data_43291e840033f49e7c01ab0cf1889212
#
_entry.id   43291e840033f49e7c01ab0cf1889212
#
_cell.length_a   1.000
_cell.length_b   1.000
_cell.length_c   1.000
_cell.angle_alpha   90.00
_cell.angle_beta   90.00
_cell.angle_gamma   90.00
#
_symmetry.space_group_name_H-M   'P 1'
#
loop_
_entity.id
_entity.type
_entity.pdbx_description
1 polymer ?
#
loop_
_entity_poly.entity_id
_entity_poly.type
_entity_poly.pdbx_seq_one_letter_code
_entity_poly.pdbx_strand_id
1 'polypeptide(L)'
;MKFIGIIPARYASTRFPAKPLALLGGKPVIQRVYEQVAGVLDEAYVATDDERIEAVVKAFGGKVVMTSIDHKSGTDRCYEAFTKVGQGYDVIVNIQGDEPFIRHSQLEAVKSCFDDASTQIATLVKPFTPEDGFAALENVNSPKVVVNKNMNALYFSRSIIPYQRNAGKQDWLAGHTYYCLLYTSDAA
;
A
#
# COMPACT_ATOMS: atom_id res chain seq x y z
N MET A 1 19.34 -5.15 6.39
CA MET A 1 18.57 -3.88 6.44
C MET A 1 17.47 -3.99 7.48
N LYS A 2 17.12 -2.89 8.15
CA LYS A 2 16.01 -2.81 9.11
C LYS A 2 14.83 -2.09 8.47
N PHE A 3 13.65 -2.67 8.61
CA PHE A 3 12.42 -2.22 7.98
C PHE A 3 11.43 -1.74 9.03
N ILE A 4 10.90 -0.53 8.85
CA ILE A 4 9.81 0.00 9.66
C ILE A 4 8.53 0.09 8.84
N GLY A 5 7.44 -0.51 9.33
CA GLY A 5 6.10 -0.36 8.76
C GLY A 5 5.38 0.86 9.36
N ILE A 6 4.92 1.75 8.52
CA ILE A 6 4.09 2.88 8.94
C ILE A 6 2.73 2.76 8.28
N ILE A 7 1.68 2.75 9.12
CA ILE A 7 0.29 2.53 8.74
C ILE A 7 -0.48 3.83 8.95
N PRO A 8 -0.63 4.68 7.91
CA PRO A 8 -1.40 5.91 8.03
C PRO A 8 -2.88 5.57 8.23
N ALA A 9 -3.51 6.17 9.23
CA ALA A 9 -4.91 5.98 9.55
C ALA A 9 -5.60 7.31 9.84
N ARG A 10 -6.71 7.58 9.14
CA ARG A 10 -7.55 8.76 9.36
C ARG A 10 -8.95 8.34 9.80
N TYR A 11 -9.52 9.09 10.74
CA TYR A 11 -10.92 8.91 11.10
C TYR A 11 -11.84 9.51 10.03
N ALA A 12 -11.52 10.71 9.56
CA ALA A 12 -12.27 11.40 8.53
C ALA A 12 -12.00 10.79 7.15
N SER A 13 -12.95 10.02 6.64
CA SER A 13 -12.99 9.52 5.27
C SER A 13 -14.33 9.87 4.67
N THR A 14 -14.34 10.43 3.46
CA THR A 14 -15.59 10.83 2.77
C THR A 14 -16.43 9.62 2.36
N ARG A 15 -15.82 8.48 2.05
CA ARG A 15 -16.51 7.26 1.60
C ARG A 15 -16.97 6.37 2.75
N PHE A 16 -16.18 6.23 3.79
CA PHE A 16 -16.48 5.40 4.96
C PHE A 16 -15.78 5.98 6.20
N PRO A 17 -16.44 6.89 6.95
CA PRO A 17 -15.89 7.44 8.19
C PRO A 17 -15.57 6.34 9.20
N ALA A 18 -14.53 6.56 9.99
CA ALA A 18 -14.08 5.62 11.02
C ALA A 18 -13.70 4.20 10.51
N LYS A 19 -13.43 4.02 9.20
CA LYS A 19 -13.06 2.72 8.63
C LYS A 19 -11.98 1.97 9.41
N PRO A 20 -10.91 2.61 9.93
CA PRO A 20 -9.89 1.93 10.71
C PRO A 20 -10.43 1.27 12.00
N LEU A 21 -11.52 1.82 12.56
CA LEU A 21 -12.14 1.33 13.79
C LEU A 21 -13.29 0.36 13.54
N ALA A 22 -13.72 0.19 12.29
CA ALA A 22 -14.77 -0.77 11.94
C ALA A 22 -14.32 -2.19 12.31
N LEU A 23 -15.26 -2.99 12.83
CA LEU A 23 -14.95 -4.36 13.24
C LEU A 23 -15.02 -5.32 12.05
N LEU A 24 -13.97 -6.10 11.89
CA LEU A 24 -13.88 -7.19 10.93
C LEU A 24 -13.57 -8.49 11.69
N GLY A 25 -14.56 -9.37 11.84
CA GLY A 25 -14.40 -10.59 12.62
C GLY A 25 -13.99 -10.32 14.07
N GLY A 26 -14.63 -9.36 14.73
CA GLY A 26 -14.43 -9.03 16.14
C GLY A 26 -13.20 -8.17 16.47
N LYS A 27 -12.35 -7.83 15.49
CA LYS A 27 -11.19 -6.94 15.68
C LYS A 27 -11.33 -5.69 14.79
N PRO A 28 -10.87 -4.52 15.24
CA PRO A 28 -10.77 -3.34 14.38
C PRO A 28 -9.94 -3.61 13.12
N VAL A 29 -10.32 -3.00 12.01
CA VAL A 29 -9.55 -3.12 10.74
C VAL A 29 -8.08 -2.76 10.95
N ILE A 30 -7.81 -1.65 11.66
CA ILE A 30 -6.44 -1.21 11.94
C ILE A 30 -5.63 -2.22 12.74
N GLN A 31 -6.27 -2.95 13.67
CA GLN A 31 -5.60 -4.02 14.43
C GLN A 31 -5.19 -5.17 13.51
N ARG A 32 -6.07 -5.55 12.58
CA ARG A 32 -5.75 -6.63 11.63
C ARG A 32 -4.58 -6.26 10.72
N VAL A 33 -4.55 -5.02 10.21
CA VAL A 33 -3.40 -4.53 9.43
C VAL A 33 -2.14 -4.54 10.28
N TYR A 34 -2.20 -3.98 11.48
CA TYR A 34 -1.05 -3.89 12.38
C TYR A 34 -0.44 -5.26 12.70
N GLU A 35 -1.28 -6.24 13.05
CA GLU A 35 -0.84 -7.60 13.40
C GLU A 35 -0.12 -8.28 12.21
N GLN A 36 -0.60 -8.08 10.96
CA GLN A 36 0.07 -8.60 9.78
C GLN A 36 1.44 -7.96 9.56
N VAL A 37 1.54 -6.65 9.71
CA VAL A 37 2.77 -5.89 9.51
C VAL A 37 3.81 -6.21 10.57
N ALA A 38 3.41 -6.19 11.84
CA ALA A 38 4.28 -6.49 12.98
C ALA A 38 4.82 -7.94 13.00
N GLY A 39 4.17 -8.85 12.27
CA GLY A 39 4.63 -10.23 12.10
C GLY A 39 5.78 -10.40 11.11
N VAL A 40 6.11 -9.37 10.32
CA VAL A 40 7.10 -9.47 9.22
C VAL A 40 8.19 -8.40 9.30
N LEU A 41 7.84 -7.17 9.64
CA LEU A 41 8.78 -6.05 9.70
C LEU A 41 9.39 -5.92 11.09
N ASP A 42 10.57 -5.32 11.18
CA ASP A 42 11.29 -5.16 12.46
C ASP A 42 10.50 -4.32 13.45
N GLU A 43 9.73 -3.35 12.96
CA GLU A 43 8.83 -2.51 13.75
C GLU A 43 7.61 -2.10 12.92
N ALA A 44 6.49 -1.82 13.63
CA ALA A 44 5.27 -1.28 13.03
C ALA A 44 4.70 -0.15 13.88
N TYR A 45 4.24 0.91 13.23
CA TYR A 45 3.56 2.03 13.86
C TYR A 45 2.31 2.43 13.10
N VAL A 46 1.25 2.74 13.83
CA VAL A 46 0.10 3.44 13.27
C VAL A 46 0.36 4.95 13.37
N ALA A 47 0.21 5.67 12.26
CA ALA A 47 0.33 7.12 12.21
C ALA A 47 -1.07 7.75 12.07
N THR A 48 -1.51 8.53 13.04
CA THR A 48 -2.86 9.10 13.06
C THR A 48 -2.89 10.50 13.64
N ASP A 49 -3.93 11.26 13.31
CA ASP A 49 -4.28 12.56 13.88
C ASP A 49 -5.50 12.48 14.82
N ASP A 50 -5.98 11.26 15.12
CA ASP A 50 -7.24 11.06 15.84
C ASP A 50 -7.03 10.26 17.12
N GLU A 51 -7.38 10.86 18.26
CA GLU A 51 -7.22 10.26 19.60
C GLU A 51 -8.02 8.95 19.78
N ARG A 52 -9.13 8.79 19.04
CA ARG A 52 -9.95 7.56 19.10
C ARG A 52 -9.19 6.39 18.47
N ILE A 53 -8.49 6.64 17.35
CA ILE A 53 -7.63 5.64 16.72
C ILE A 53 -6.44 5.35 17.64
N GLU A 54 -5.82 6.39 18.21
CA GLU A 54 -4.72 6.23 19.15
C GLU A 54 -5.12 5.34 20.33
N ALA A 55 -6.27 5.63 20.96
CA ALA A 55 -6.77 4.85 22.10
C ALA A 55 -6.99 3.37 21.74
N VAL A 56 -7.57 3.08 20.59
CA VAL A 56 -7.81 1.71 20.12
C VAL A 56 -6.48 1.00 19.83
N VAL A 57 -5.51 1.67 19.21
CA VAL A 57 -4.19 1.07 18.93
C VAL A 57 -3.47 0.74 20.23
N LYS A 58 -3.47 1.64 21.21
CA LYS A 58 -2.90 1.39 22.54
C LYS A 58 -3.61 0.23 23.28
N ALA A 59 -4.93 0.13 23.13
CA ALA A 59 -5.73 -0.91 23.79
C ALA A 59 -5.37 -2.34 23.38
N PHE A 60 -4.98 -2.54 22.10
CA PHE A 60 -4.49 -3.86 21.66
C PHE A 60 -2.95 -4.02 21.76
N GLY A 61 -2.24 -3.08 22.38
CA GLY A 61 -0.79 -3.11 22.56
C GLY A 61 0.03 -2.70 21.35
N GLY A 62 -0.59 -2.07 20.34
CA GLY A 62 0.08 -1.55 19.15
C GLY A 62 0.83 -0.26 19.44
N LYS A 63 1.85 0.02 18.61
CA LYS A 63 2.59 1.28 18.64
C LYS A 63 1.90 2.31 17.77
N VAL A 64 1.76 3.53 18.27
CA VAL A 64 1.09 4.63 17.57
C VAL A 64 1.89 5.91 17.72
N VAL A 65 1.86 6.74 16.70
CA VAL A 65 2.45 8.07 16.70
C VAL A 65 1.43 9.08 16.21
N MET A 66 1.24 10.16 16.99
CA MET A 66 0.37 11.26 16.62
C MET A 66 1.08 12.16 15.60
N THR A 67 0.34 12.51 14.56
CA THR A 67 0.81 13.33 13.42
C THR A 67 -0.14 14.49 13.18
N SER A 68 0.30 15.48 12.40
CA SER A 68 -0.53 16.65 12.09
C SER A 68 -1.83 16.26 11.37
N ILE A 69 -2.90 17.00 11.67
CA ILE A 69 -4.18 16.93 10.96
C ILE A 69 -4.08 17.52 9.54
N ASP A 70 -3.07 18.36 9.29
CA ASP A 70 -2.94 19.13 8.05
C ASP A 70 -2.43 18.29 6.87
N HIS A 71 -1.98 17.06 7.10
CA HIS A 71 -1.51 16.20 6.04
C HIS A 71 -2.59 15.88 5.01
N LYS A 72 -2.27 16.16 3.75
CA LYS A 72 -3.18 15.92 2.61
C LYS A 72 -3.06 14.49 2.07
N SER A 73 -1.90 13.85 2.24
CA SER A 73 -1.65 12.49 1.78
C SER A 73 -1.23 11.54 2.91
N GLY A 74 -1.42 10.24 2.68
CA GLY A 74 -0.89 9.19 3.57
C GLY A 74 0.65 9.21 3.61
N THR A 75 1.30 9.54 2.50
CA THR A 75 2.74 9.60 2.38
C THR A 75 3.34 10.71 3.25
N ASP A 76 2.75 11.91 3.27
CA ASP A 76 3.20 13.01 4.15
C ASP A 76 3.09 12.61 5.62
N ARG A 77 1.99 11.92 5.98
CA ARG A 77 1.78 11.41 7.34
C ARG A 77 2.83 10.36 7.71
N CYS A 78 3.15 9.45 6.79
CA CYS A 78 4.21 8.45 6.99
C CYS A 78 5.56 9.12 7.18
N TYR A 79 5.87 10.16 6.42
CA TYR A 79 7.12 10.91 6.56
C TYR A 79 7.24 11.58 7.92
N GLU A 80 6.21 12.30 8.39
CA GLU A 80 6.22 12.87 9.73
C GLU A 80 6.37 11.79 10.81
N ALA A 81 5.62 10.71 10.70
CA ALA A 81 5.72 9.60 11.64
C ALA A 81 7.15 9.03 11.68
N PHE A 82 7.76 8.83 10.52
CA PHE A 82 9.15 8.37 10.43
C PHE A 82 10.13 9.34 11.07
N THR A 83 9.99 10.64 10.86
CA THR A 83 10.88 11.64 11.50
C THR A 83 10.82 11.61 13.02
N LYS A 84 9.66 11.17 13.58
CA LYS A 84 9.47 11.04 15.02
C LYS A 84 10.03 9.74 15.61
N VAL A 85 9.94 8.63 14.86
CA VAL A 85 10.23 7.29 15.40
C VAL A 85 11.21 6.46 14.58
N GLY A 86 11.58 6.91 13.39
CA GLY A 86 12.28 6.11 12.39
C GLY A 86 13.80 6.06 12.50
N GLN A 87 14.41 6.59 13.54
CA GLN A 87 15.88 6.54 13.68
C GLN A 87 16.36 5.09 13.82
N GLY A 88 17.32 4.72 12.97
CA GLY A 88 17.92 3.38 12.97
C GLY A 88 17.25 2.35 12.06
N TYR A 89 16.34 2.79 11.17
CA TYR A 89 15.76 1.97 10.09
C TYR A 89 16.27 2.42 8.74
N ASP A 90 16.49 1.45 7.85
CA ASP A 90 17.02 1.68 6.51
C ASP A 90 15.91 1.90 5.48
N VAL A 91 14.75 1.28 5.69
CA VAL A 91 13.62 1.26 4.76
C VAL A 91 12.30 1.54 5.48
N ILE A 92 11.50 2.44 4.91
CA ILE A 92 10.14 2.74 5.34
C ILE A 92 9.18 1.98 4.42
N VAL A 93 8.31 1.16 4.99
CA VAL A 93 7.22 0.51 4.26
C VAL A 93 5.92 1.21 4.61
N ASN A 94 5.34 1.91 3.63
CA ASN A 94 4.01 2.55 3.76
C ASN A 94 2.93 1.49 3.51
N ILE A 95 2.10 1.19 4.51
CA ILE A 95 1.05 0.19 4.43
C ILE A 95 -0.31 0.86 4.63
N GLN A 96 -1.22 0.69 3.68
CA GLN A 96 -2.55 1.30 3.78
C GLN A 96 -3.33 0.75 4.98
N GLY A 97 -3.81 1.64 5.85
CA GLY A 97 -4.53 1.28 7.09
C GLY A 97 -5.91 0.64 6.85
N ASP A 98 -6.31 0.47 5.60
CA ASP A 98 -7.58 -0.12 5.19
C ASP A 98 -7.44 -1.43 4.40
N GLU A 99 -6.25 -2.06 4.45
CA GLU A 99 -5.97 -3.35 3.80
C GLU A 99 -5.77 -4.50 4.80
N PRO A 100 -6.85 -4.97 5.45
CA PRO A 100 -6.75 -5.98 6.50
C PRO A 100 -6.33 -7.37 5.99
N PHE A 101 -6.28 -7.57 4.67
CA PHE A 101 -5.93 -8.84 4.03
C PHE A 101 -4.52 -8.83 3.41
N ILE A 102 -3.69 -7.84 3.74
CA ILE A 102 -2.28 -7.85 3.35
C ILE A 102 -1.63 -9.14 3.85
N ARG A 103 -0.84 -9.80 2.98
CA ARG A 103 -0.23 -11.08 3.31
C ARG A 103 1.23 -10.90 3.69
N HIS A 104 1.73 -11.73 4.59
CA HIS A 104 3.15 -11.77 4.94
C HIS A 104 4.04 -11.94 3.69
N SER A 105 3.63 -12.81 2.74
CA SER A 105 4.39 -13.02 1.49
C SER A 105 4.50 -11.76 0.63
N GLN A 106 3.55 -10.84 0.69
CA GLN A 106 3.62 -9.56 -0.02
C GLN A 106 4.64 -8.62 0.62
N LEU A 107 4.68 -8.57 1.94
CA LEU A 107 5.67 -7.78 2.69
C LEU A 107 7.08 -8.35 2.51
N GLU A 108 7.24 -9.67 2.54
CA GLU A 108 8.52 -10.32 2.26
C GLU A 108 8.99 -10.07 0.80
N ALA A 109 8.07 -10.07 -0.17
CA ALA A 109 8.40 -9.73 -1.55
C ALA A 109 8.90 -8.28 -1.70
N VAL A 110 8.33 -7.32 -0.96
CA VAL A 110 8.84 -5.95 -0.92
C VAL A 110 10.23 -5.89 -0.28
N LYS A 111 10.43 -6.60 0.85
CA LYS A 111 11.74 -6.65 1.51
C LYS A 111 12.81 -7.20 0.60
N SER A 112 12.54 -8.29 -0.13
CA SER A 112 13.51 -8.94 -1.03
C SER A 112 13.97 -8.03 -2.19
N CYS A 113 13.20 -7.02 -2.58
CA CYS A 113 13.64 -6.05 -3.57
C CYS A 113 14.89 -5.27 -3.12
N PHE A 114 15.09 -5.11 -1.81
CA PHE A 114 16.21 -4.38 -1.22
C PHE A 114 17.46 -5.25 -0.99
N ASP A 115 17.42 -6.53 -1.40
CA ASP A 115 18.64 -7.35 -1.51
C ASP A 115 19.56 -6.81 -2.62
N ASP A 116 18.99 -6.13 -3.62
CA ASP A 116 19.73 -5.30 -4.57
C ASP A 116 20.00 -3.91 -3.96
N ALA A 117 21.25 -3.62 -3.69
CA ALA A 117 21.68 -2.35 -3.10
C ALA A 117 21.37 -1.11 -3.96
N SER A 118 21.03 -1.27 -5.23
CA SER A 118 20.60 -0.18 -6.11
C SER A 118 19.12 0.17 -5.97
N THR A 119 18.32 -0.65 -5.28
CA THR A 119 16.90 -0.41 -5.08
C THR A 119 16.68 0.77 -4.14
N GLN A 120 15.98 1.78 -4.64
CA GLN A 120 15.60 2.96 -3.86
C GLN A 120 14.12 2.96 -3.49
N ILE A 121 13.26 2.42 -4.37
CA ILE A 121 11.81 2.34 -4.17
C ILE A 121 11.33 0.99 -4.70
N ALA A 122 10.49 0.32 -3.93
CA ALA A 122 9.84 -0.92 -4.33
C ALA A 122 8.32 -0.83 -4.09
N THR A 123 7.55 -1.47 -4.96
CA THR A 123 6.10 -1.59 -4.80
C THR A 123 5.62 -2.92 -5.36
N LEU A 124 4.37 -3.26 -5.05
CA LEU A 124 3.75 -4.49 -5.54
C LEU A 124 2.88 -4.22 -6.76
N VAL A 125 2.93 -5.13 -7.71
CA VAL A 125 2.05 -5.16 -8.86
C VAL A 125 1.33 -6.49 -8.95
N LYS A 126 0.11 -6.48 -9.51
CA LYS A 126 -0.67 -7.68 -9.84
C LYS A 126 -0.85 -7.73 -11.36
N PRO A 127 -0.60 -8.86 -12.01
CA PRO A 127 -1.00 -9.00 -13.41
C PRO A 127 -2.53 -8.98 -13.52
N PHE A 128 -3.04 -8.32 -14.56
CA PHE A 128 -4.42 -8.54 -14.99
C PHE A 128 -4.51 -9.91 -15.66
N THR A 129 -5.57 -10.65 -15.36
CA THR A 129 -5.84 -11.94 -15.95
C THR A 129 -7.02 -11.85 -16.94
N PRO A 130 -7.19 -12.80 -17.87
CA PRO A 130 -8.36 -12.82 -18.76
C PRO A 130 -9.70 -12.80 -17.99
N GLU A 131 -9.76 -13.41 -16.82
CA GLU A 131 -10.94 -13.46 -15.94
C GLU A 131 -11.31 -12.10 -15.35
N ASP A 132 -10.32 -11.19 -15.15
CA ASP A 132 -10.58 -9.82 -14.71
C ASP A 132 -11.38 -9.04 -15.78
N GLY A 133 -11.22 -9.41 -17.04
CA GLY A 133 -11.89 -8.80 -18.20
C GLY A 133 -11.37 -7.41 -18.56
N PHE A 134 -11.71 -6.96 -19.78
CA PHE A 134 -11.25 -5.67 -20.30
C PHE A 134 -11.74 -4.49 -19.47
N ALA A 135 -12.93 -4.55 -18.85
CA ALA A 135 -13.47 -3.49 -18.02
C ALA A 135 -12.61 -3.19 -16.79
N ALA A 136 -12.00 -4.22 -16.18
CA ALA A 136 -11.06 -4.03 -15.08
C ALA A 136 -9.78 -3.32 -15.55
N LEU A 137 -9.27 -3.68 -16.74
CA LEU A 137 -8.13 -3.02 -17.36
C LEU A 137 -8.44 -1.56 -17.72
N GLU A 138 -9.67 -1.25 -18.15
CA GLU A 138 -10.12 0.10 -18.52
C GLU A 138 -10.37 1.00 -17.30
N ASN A 139 -10.53 0.44 -16.11
CA ASN A 139 -10.82 1.17 -14.88
C ASN A 139 -9.66 2.12 -14.52
N VAL A 140 -9.94 3.41 -14.49
CA VAL A 140 -8.97 4.47 -14.14
C VAL A 140 -8.48 4.42 -12.69
N ASN A 141 -9.25 3.76 -11.81
CA ASN A 141 -8.86 3.55 -10.42
C ASN A 141 -7.88 2.37 -10.22
N SER A 142 -7.61 1.62 -11.28
CA SER A 142 -6.59 0.57 -11.32
C SER A 142 -5.40 1.06 -12.16
N PRO A 143 -4.41 1.76 -11.57
CA PRO A 143 -3.27 2.29 -12.34
C PRO A 143 -2.47 1.16 -12.98
N LYS A 144 -2.09 1.35 -14.24
CA LYS A 144 -1.26 0.40 -15.00
C LYS A 144 0.20 0.73 -14.81
N VAL A 145 1.02 -0.30 -14.79
CA VAL A 145 2.47 -0.18 -14.66
C VAL A 145 3.12 -0.86 -15.85
N VAL A 146 3.97 -0.14 -16.56
CA VAL A 146 4.86 -0.73 -17.56
C VAL A 146 6.17 -1.06 -16.88
N VAL A 147 6.59 -2.32 -17.00
CA VAL A 147 7.86 -2.81 -16.44
C VAL A 147 8.79 -3.29 -17.54
N ASN A 148 10.09 -3.21 -17.30
CA ASN A 148 11.07 -3.87 -18.16
C ASN A 148 11.20 -5.37 -17.81
N LYS A 149 12.06 -6.09 -18.54
CA LYS A 149 12.30 -7.53 -18.33
C LYS A 149 12.86 -7.89 -16.93
N ASN A 150 13.40 -6.91 -16.22
CA ASN A 150 13.92 -7.07 -14.86
C ASN A 150 12.91 -6.64 -13.79
N MET A 151 11.65 -6.44 -14.17
CA MET A 151 10.57 -5.94 -13.31
C MET A 151 10.78 -4.51 -12.77
N ASN A 152 11.70 -3.74 -13.34
CA ASN A 152 11.81 -2.32 -12.99
C ASN A 152 10.69 -1.53 -13.67
N ALA A 153 9.98 -0.72 -12.88
CA ALA A 153 8.91 0.14 -13.38
C ALA A 153 9.48 1.24 -14.29
N LEU A 154 8.92 1.36 -15.48
CA LEU A 154 9.29 2.38 -16.47
C LEU A 154 8.29 3.52 -16.48
N TYR A 155 7.00 3.23 -16.28
CA TYR A 155 5.94 4.22 -16.32
C TYR A 155 4.67 3.76 -15.61
N PHE A 156 3.97 4.71 -14.99
CA PHE A 156 2.67 4.52 -14.37
C PHE A 156 1.61 5.33 -15.11
N SER A 157 0.44 4.76 -15.35
CA SER A 157 -0.65 5.43 -16.06
C SER A 157 -2.02 4.99 -15.57
N ARG A 158 -2.97 5.92 -15.53
CA ARG A 158 -4.38 5.59 -15.35
C ARG A 158 -5.05 5.14 -16.65
N SER A 159 -4.49 5.56 -17.81
CA SER A 159 -4.87 5.04 -19.12
C SER A 159 -4.24 3.67 -19.37
N ILE A 160 -4.83 2.91 -20.29
CA ILE A 160 -4.28 1.60 -20.67
C ILE A 160 -2.99 1.81 -21.46
N ILE A 161 -1.92 1.21 -20.98
CA ILE A 161 -0.59 1.17 -21.61
C ILE A 161 0.02 -0.23 -21.45
N PRO A 162 0.71 -0.77 -22.49
CA PRO A 162 0.76 -0.29 -23.88
C PRO A 162 -0.57 -0.48 -24.63
N TYR A 163 -0.77 0.28 -25.69
CA TYR A 163 -1.93 0.12 -26.57
C TYR A 163 -1.71 -1.00 -27.58
N GLN A 164 -2.67 -1.90 -27.75
CA GLN A 164 -2.61 -2.97 -28.77
C GLN A 164 -3.42 -2.56 -30.02
N ARG A 165 -2.72 -2.16 -31.07
CA ARG A 165 -3.34 -1.57 -32.27
C ARG A 165 -4.25 -2.53 -33.05
N ASN A 166 -3.88 -3.81 -33.15
CA ASN A 166 -4.50 -4.76 -34.08
C ASN A 166 -5.26 -5.89 -33.36
N ALA A 167 -5.57 -5.73 -32.08
CA ALA A 167 -6.30 -6.72 -31.30
C ALA A 167 -7.67 -6.18 -30.88
N GLY A 168 -8.68 -7.03 -30.89
CA GLY A 168 -9.95 -6.75 -30.26
C GLY A 168 -9.81 -6.62 -28.75
N LYS A 169 -10.68 -5.84 -28.11
CA LYS A 169 -10.60 -5.61 -26.66
C LYS A 169 -10.59 -6.92 -25.83
N GLN A 170 -11.32 -7.93 -26.28
CA GLN A 170 -11.38 -9.25 -25.65
C GLN A 170 -10.04 -10.00 -25.68
N ASP A 171 -9.15 -9.65 -26.64
CA ASP A 171 -7.91 -10.39 -26.86
C ASP A 171 -6.70 -9.72 -26.17
N TRP A 172 -6.89 -8.51 -25.63
CA TRP A 172 -5.78 -7.72 -25.07
C TRP A 172 -5.09 -8.44 -23.89
N LEU A 173 -5.86 -9.03 -22.99
CA LEU A 173 -5.31 -9.74 -21.83
C LEU A 173 -4.71 -11.11 -22.16
N ALA A 174 -5.11 -11.70 -23.31
CA ALA A 174 -4.50 -12.92 -23.81
C ALA A 174 -3.18 -12.68 -24.56
N GLY A 175 -3.08 -11.52 -25.25
CA GLY A 175 -1.92 -11.19 -26.08
C GLY A 175 -0.78 -10.46 -25.36
N HIS A 176 -1.04 -9.89 -24.17
CA HIS A 176 -0.04 -9.11 -23.44
C HIS A 176 -0.33 -9.09 -21.94
N THR A 177 0.73 -9.14 -21.13
CA THR A 177 0.59 -9.02 -19.67
C THR A 177 0.58 -7.55 -19.25
N TYR A 178 -0.56 -7.12 -18.70
CA TYR A 178 -0.71 -5.82 -18.07
C TYR A 178 -0.56 -5.97 -16.55
N TYR A 179 0.05 -4.99 -15.92
CA TYR A 179 0.20 -4.96 -14.47
C TYR A 179 -0.59 -3.82 -13.85
N CYS A 180 -1.31 -4.12 -12.77
CA CYS A 180 -1.95 -3.14 -11.91
C CYS A 180 -1.04 -2.84 -10.72
N LEU A 181 -0.87 -1.56 -10.39
CA LEU A 181 -0.27 -1.16 -9.12
C LEU A 181 -1.20 -1.57 -7.98
N LEU A 182 -0.72 -2.40 -7.05
CA LEU A 182 -1.52 -2.85 -5.91
C LEU A 182 -1.66 -1.79 -4.82
N TYR A 183 -0.61 -1.00 -4.63
CA TYR A 183 -0.58 0.05 -3.63
C TYR A 183 -0.45 1.40 -4.33
N THR A 184 -1.51 2.15 -4.31
CA THR A 184 -1.46 3.58 -4.59
C THR A 184 -1.34 4.29 -3.25
N SER A 185 -0.14 4.65 -2.81
CA SER A 185 -0.04 5.88 -2.04
C SER A 185 -0.66 6.97 -2.93
N ASP A 186 -1.57 7.78 -2.40
CA ASP A 186 -2.07 8.97 -3.09
C ASP A 186 -0.91 9.96 -3.29
N ALA A 187 0.03 9.59 -4.16
CA ALA A 187 0.97 10.52 -4.74
C ALA A 187 0.23 11.18 -5.90
N ALA A 188 -0.47 12.22 -5.56
CA ALA A 188 -0.92 13.16 -6.56
C ALA A 188 0.28 13.92 -7.12
#